data_53b2a5bcf5b3eb8829f53079ab522527
#
_entry.id   53b2a5bcf5b3eb8829f53079ab522527
#
_cell.length_a   1.000
_cell.length_b   1.000
_cell.length_c   1.000
_cell.angle_alpha   90.00
_cell.angle_beta   90.00
_cell.angle_gamma   90.00
#
_symmetry.space_group_name_H-M   'P 1'
#
loop_
_entity.id
_entity.type
_entity.pdbx_description
1 polymer ?
#
loop_
_entity_poly.entity_id
_entity_poly.type
_entity_poly.pdbx_seq_one_letter_code
_entity_poly.pdbx_strand_id
1 'polypeptide(L)'
;MNDELRQEISEIASKFKLFECNTCALSIQEFLIQRGISEKKVKIYTGSAKGKYGNIYHDDLGQNIATNGRHEGIAVKIDGEELIFDNIHNEGIPKQEWLGKFYCLALDLGGEFEIAEMEF
;
A
#
# COMPACT_ATOMS: atom_id res chain seq x y z
N MET A 1 6.41 -13.72 18.13
CA MET A 1 4.98 -13.40 18.08
C MET A 1 4.69 -12.35 17.03
N ASN A 2 4.83 -11.07 17.35
CA ASN A 2 4.60 -10.03 16.33
C ASN A 2 5.64 -10.09 15.21
N ASP A 3 6.88 -10.47 15.52
CA ASP A 3 7.91 -10.63 14.50
C ASP A 3 7.60 -11.76 13.53
N GLU A 4 6.97 -12.84 14.01
CA GLU A 4 6.54 -13.94 13.15
C GLU A 4 5.44 -13.48 12.19
N LEU A 5 4.46 -12.74 12.70
CA LEU A 5 3.38 -12.22 11.88
C LEU A 5 3.95 -11.28 10.80
N ARG A 6 4.84 -10.38 11.18
CA ARG A 6 5.48 -9.46 10.26
C ARG A 6 6.25 -10.20 9.17
N GLN A 7 6.99 -11.23 9.56
CA GLN A 7 7.77 -12.04 8.62
C GLN A 7 6.86 -12.80 7.65
N GLU A 8 5.78 -13.37 8.14
CA GLU A 8 4.83 -14.09 7.29
C GLU A 8 4.19 -13.17 6.26
N ILE A 9 3.79 -11.97 6.68
CA ILE A 9 3.23 -10.97 5.77
C ILE A 9 4.29 -10.53 4.75
N SER A 10 5.52 -10.32 5.20
CA SER A 10 6.62 -9.94 4.34
C SER A 10 6.88 -10.99 3.25
N GLU A 11 6.84 -12.26 3.61
CA GLU A 11 7.02 -13.34 2.65
C GLU A 11 5.92 -13.34 1.57
N ILE A 12 4.68 -13.07 1.97
CA ILE A 12 3.59 -12.97 1.01
C ILE A 12 3.82 -11.78 0.08
N ALA A 13 4.08 -10.60 0.65
CA ALA A 13 4.23 -9.37 -0.12
C ALA A 13 5.40 -9.43 -1.10
N SER A 14 6.49 -10.11 -0.71
CA SER A 14 7.71 -10.20 -1.53
C SER A 14 7.51 -10.98 -2.83
N LYS A 15 6.42 -11.71 -2.97
CA LYS A 15 6.12 -12.48 -4.18
C LYS A 15 5.53 -11.65 -5.30
N PHE A 16 5.17 -10.41 -5.03
CA PHE A 16 4.48 -9.55 -5.99
C PHE A 16 5.41 -8.49 -6.56
N LYS A 17 5.21 -8.19 -7.85
CA LYS A 17 6.02 -7.23 -8.60
C LYS A 17 5.32 -5.87 -8.63
N LEU A 18 5.97 -4.89 -9.27
CA LEU A 18 5.35 -3.59 -9.54
C LEU A 18 4.04 -3.80 -10.31
N PHE A 19 3.07 -2.94 -10.07
CA PHE A 19 1.72 -2.97 -10.65
C PHE A 19 0.84 -4.12 -10.13
N GLU A 20 1.32 -4.91 -9.16
CA GLU A 20 0.54 -5.99 -8.55
C GLU A 20 0.03 -5.66 -7.15
N CYS A 21 -0.17 -4.38 -6.85
CA CYS A 21 -0.58 -3.95 -5.51
C CYS A 21 -1.93 -4.53 -5.10
N ASN A 22 -2.86 -4.65 -6.04
CA ASN A 22 -4.19 -5.17 -5.75
C ASN A 22 -4.14 -6.65 -5.34
N THR A 23 -3.46 -7.48 -6.13
CA THR A 23 -3.30 -8.91 -5.82
C THR A 23 -2.50 -9.11 -4.53
N CYS A 24 -1.48 -8.30 -4.32
CA CYS A 24 -0.69 -8.32 -3.09
C CYS A 24 -1.57 -8.04 -1.87
N ALA A 25 -2.33 -6.95 -1.91
CA ALA A 25 -3.21 -6.56 -0.81
C ALA A 25 -4.25 -7.64 -0.53
N LEU A 26 -4.85 -8.20 -1.58
CA LEU A 26 -5.83 -9.26 -1.42
C LEU A 26 -5.24 -10.50 -0.76
N SER A 27 -4.04 -10.90 -1.16
CA SER A 27 -3.36 -12.07 -0.58
C SER A 27 -3.06 -11.88 0.91
N ILE A 28 -2.59 -10.68 1.29
CA ILE A 28 -2.34 -10.36 2.69
C ILE A 28 -3.65 -10.36 3.48
N GLN A 29 -4.70 -9.77 2.92
CA GLN A 29 -6.01 -9.71 3.54
C GLN A 29 -6.56 -11.10 3.80
N GLU A 30 -6.51 -11.99 2.81
CA GLU A 30 -6.98 -13.37 2.97
C GLU A 30 -6.19 -14.12 4.04
N PHE A 31 -4.88 -13.94 4.07
CA PHE A 31 -4.03 -14.54 5.11
C PHE A 31 -4.46 -14.09 6.51
N LEU A 32 -4.68 -12.78 6.69
CA LEU A 32 -5.08 -12.24 7.99
C LEU A 32 -6.48 -12.73 8.40
N ILE A 33 -7.42 -12.76 7.47
CA ILE A 33 -8.76 -13.25 7.73
C ILE A 33 -8.73 -14.70 8.19
N GLN A 34 -7.93 -15.55 7.55
CA GLN A 34 -7.78 -16.95 7.92
C GLN A 34 -7.18 -17.11 9.32
N ARG A 35 -6.40 -16.14 9.79
CA ARG A 35 -5.83 -16.12 11.14
C ARG A 35 -6.76 -15.47 12.16
N GLY A 36 -7.95 -15.03 11.75
CA GLY A 36 -8.89 -14.35 12.64
C GLY A 36 -8.47 -12.94 13.02
N ILE A 37 -7.62 -12.30 12.20
CA ILE A 37 -7.13 -10.95 12.45
C ILE A 37 -7.90 -9.98 11.57
N SER A 38 -8.52 -8.97 12.21
CA SER A 38 -9.23 -7.90 11.52
C SER A 38 -8.35 -6.66 11.47
N GLU A 39 -8.09 -6.16 10.28
CA GLU A 39 -7.26 -4.97 10.05
C GLU A 39 -7.87 -4.11 8.95
N LYS A 40 -7.07 -3.27 8.28
CA LYS A 40 -7.57 -2.31 7.29
C LYS A 40 -6.81 -2.39 5.98
N LYS A 41 -7.53 -2.14 4.89
CA LYS A 41 -6.92 -1.85 3.60
C LYS A 41 -6.86 -0.33 3.44
N VAL A 42 -5.71 0.20 3.05
CA VAL A 42 -5.51 1.64 2.81
C VAL A 42 -5.28 1.84 1.32
N LYS A 43 -6.07 2.72 0.71
CA LYS A 43 -5.93 3.08 -0.70
C LYS A 43 -5.59 4.55 -0.86
N ILE A 44 -4.73 4.85 -1.83
CA ILE A 44 -4.52 6.21 -2.29
C ILE A 44 -4.99 6.32 -3.73
N TYR A 45 -5.54 7.47 -4.09
CA TYR A 45 -6.13 7.68 -5.40
C TYR A 45 -5.80 9.10 -5.88
N THR A 46 -5.39 9.22 -7.16
CA THR A 46 -4.97 10.50 -7.73
C THR A 46 -6.14 11.39 -8.16
N GLY A 47 -7.35 10.85 -8.20
CA GLY A 47 -8.52 11.54 -8.72
C GLY A 47 -8.75 11.31 -10.21
N SER A 48 -7.83 10.62 -10.90
CA SER A 48 -7.96 10.30 -12.31
C SER A 48 -7.32 8.96 -12.62
N ALA A 49 -7.97 8.17 -13.44
CA ALA A 49 -7.45 6.88 -13.91
C ALA A 49 -6.94 6.97 -15.36
N LYS A 50 -6.89 8.18 -15.94
CA LYS A 50 -6.57 8.37 -17.36
C LYS A 50 -5.29 9.16 -17.58
N GLY A 51 -4.49 8.71 -18.54
CA GLY A 51 -3.30 9.40 -18.99
C GLY A 51 -2.29 9.62 -17.88
N LYS A 52 -1.52 10.68 -17.99
CA LYS A 52 -0.46 10.99 -17.02
C LYS A 52 -0.96 11.29 -15.62
N TYR A 53 -2.22 11.70 -15.47
CA TYR A 53 -2.82 11.98 -14.16
C TYR A 53 -3.20 10.70 -13.40
N GLY A 54 -3.20 9.55 -14.08
CA GLY A 54 -3.39 8.24 -13.43
C GLY A 54 -2.10 7.61 -12.96
N ASN A 55 -0.96 8.25 -13.19
CA ASN A 55 0.34 7.70 -12.79
C ASN A 55 0.66 8.04 -11.33
N ILE A 56 1.14 7.05 -10.61
CA ILE A 56 1.68 7.23 -9.26
C ILE A 56 3.15 6.83 -9.30
N TYR A 57 4.01 7.69 -8.79
CA TYR A 57 5.45 7.47 -8.75
C TYR A 57 5.89 7.22 -7.31
N HIS A 58 6.91 6.40 -7.14
CA HIS A 58 7.52 6.15 -5.83
C HIS A 58 8.83 6.94 -5.75
N ASP A 59 8.97 7.77 -4.73
CA ASP A 59 10.11 8.68 -4.60
C ASP A 59 11.45 7.95 -4.52
N ASP A 60 11.53 6.90 -3.71
CA ASP A 60 12.79 6.18 -3.53
C ASP A 60 13.17 5.35 -4.77
N LEU A 61 12.18 4.81 -5.47
CA LEU A 61 12.43 4.01 -6.66
C LEU A 61 12.64 4.85 -7.92
N GLY A 62 12.12 6.08 -7.91
CA GLY A 62 12.15 6.94 -9.08
C GLY A 62 11.38 6.37 -10.26
N GLN A 63 10.37 5.54 -10.00
CA GLN A 63 9.61 4.83 -11.01
C GLN A 63 8.12 4.99 -10.82
N ASN A 64 7.39 4.86 -11.93
CA ASN A 64 5.94 4.75 -11.92
C ASN A 64 5.54 3.37 -11.36
N ILE A 65 4.67 3.36 -10.36
CA ILE A 65 4.23 2.11 -9.72
C ILE A 65 2.75 1.81 -9.92
N ALA A 66 2.01 2.73 -10.51
CA ALA A 66 0.61 2.54 -10.85
C ALA A 66 0.25 3.43 -12.03
N THR A 67 -0.64 2.95 -12.90
CA THR A 67 -1.08 3.68 -14.10
C THR A 67 -2.59 3.92 -14.12
N ASN A 68 -3.32 3.37 -13.15
CA ASN A 68 -4.77 3.50 -13.05
C ASN A 68 -5.21 4.49 -11.96
N GLY A 69 -4.28 5.28 -11.43
CA GLY A 69 -4.56 6.29 -10.41
C GLY A 69 -4.74 5.73 -9.01
N ARG A 70 -4.49 4.44 -8.79
CA ARG A 70 -4.74 3.79 -7.50
C ARG A 70 -3.55 2.97 -7.06
N HIS A 71 -3.29 3.00 -5.75
CA HIS A 71 -2.33 2.11 -5.11
C HIS A 71 -2.87 1.75 -3.74
N GLU A 72 -2.61 0.54 -3.28
CA GLU A 72 -3.14 0.07 -2.00
C GLU A 72 -2.15 -0.78 -1.24
N GLY A 73 -2.34 -0.80 0.07
CA GLY A 73 -1.58 -1.65 0.98
C GLY A 73 -2.47 -2.08 2.14
N ILE A 74 -1.95 -2.93 2.99
CA ILE A 74 -2.65 -3.42 4.17
C ILE A 74 -1.99 -2.84 5.41
N ALA A 75 -2.79 -2.17 6.23
CA ALA A 75 -2.35 -1.62 7.51
C ALA A 75 -2.52 -2.68 8.58
N VAL A 76 -1.44 -3.01 9.26
CA VAL A 76 -1.44 -4.00 10.34
C VAL A 76 -0.77 -3.39 11.56
N LYS A 77 -1.42 -3.50 12.72
CA LYS A 77 -0.84 -3.02 13.96
C LYS A 77 0.13 -4.07 14.51
N ILE A 78 1.41 -3.72 14.60
CA ILE A 78 2.46 -4.59 15.11
C ILE A 78 3.18 -3.84 16.23
N ASP A 79 3.17 -4.41 17.43
CA ASP A 79 3.77 -3.82 18.63
C ASP A 79 3.27 -2.39 18.91
N GLY A 80 1.98 -2.16 18.63
CA GLY A 80 1.35 -0.86 18.86
C GLY A 80 1.57 0.16 17.76
N GLU A 81 2.31 -0.19 16.71
CA GLU A 81 2.57 0.69 15.57
C GLU A 81 1.83 0.21 14.32
N GLU A 82 1.15 1.13 13.64
CA GLU A 82 0.45 0.82 12.39
C GLU A 82 1.43 0.83 11.23
N LEU A 83 1.69 -0.35 10.66
CA LEU A 83 2.59 -0.53 9.52
C LEU A 83 1.78 -0.83 8.26
N ILE A 84 2.23 -0.30 7.12
CA ILE A 84 1.63 -0.60 5.83
C ILE A 84 2.53 -1.58 5.07
N PHE A 85 1.92 -2.66 4.61
CA PHE A 85 2.59 -3.67 3.76
C PHE A 85 2.00 -3.61 2.36
N ASP A 86 2.85 -3.54 1.36
CA ASP A 86 2.45 -3.61 -0.03
C ASP A 86 3.52 -4.32 -0.85
N ASN A 87 3.34 -4.38 -2.18
CA ASN A 87 4.28 -5.05 -3.07
C ASN A 87 5.63 -4.35 -3.19
N ILE A 88 5.75 -3.12 -2.70
CA ILE A 88 6.99 -2.34 -2.72
C ILE A 88 7.63 -2.36 -1.33
N HIS A 89 6.84 -2.20 -0.28
CA HIS A 89 7.28 -2.16 1.11
C HIS A 89 6.89 -3.47 1.79
N ASN A 90 7.51 -4.57 1.34
CA ASN A 90 7.11 -5.91 1.79
C ASN A 90 7.44 -6.18 3.25
N GLU A 91 8.35 -5.42 3.85
CA GLU A 91 8.70 -5.56 5.27
C GLU A 91 7.84 -4.69 6.17
N GLY A 92 6.99 -3.86 5.59
CA GLY A 92 6.13 -2.94 6.31
C GLY A 92 6.87 -1.67 6.72
N ILE A 93 6.20 -0.53 6.56
CA ILE A 93 6.72 0.77 7.02
C ILE A 93 5.61 1.52 7.76
N PRO A 94 5.97 2.43 8.66
CA PRO A 94 4.97 3.24 9.35
C PRO A 94 4.07 3.97 8.35
N LYS A 95 2.79 4.06 8.69
CA LYS A 95 1.78 4.66 7.81
C LYS A 95 2.16 6.06 7.35
N GLN A 96 2.70 6.89 8.25
CA GLN A 96 3.09 8.26 7.92
C GLN A 96 4.19 8.29 6.86
N GLU A 97 5.16 7.37 6.97
CA GLU A 97 6.22 7.25 5.97
C GLU A 97 5.65 6.77 4.63
N TRP A 98 4.76 5.78 4.66
CA TRP A 98 4.14 5.24 3.46
C TRP A 98 3.40 6.33 2.68
N LEU A 99 2.62 7.15 3.37
CA LEU A 99 1.88 8.25 2.73
C LEU A 99 2.80 9.29 2.08
N GLY A 100 4.03 9.45 2.58
CA GLY A 100 5.00 10.38 2.04
C GLY A 100 5.87 9.83 0.92
N LYS A 101 5.73 8.55 0.54
CA LYS A 101 6.58 7.94 -0.48
C LYS A 101 6.06 8.12 -1.91
N PHE A 102 4.84 8.59 -2.08
CA PHE A 102 4.19 8.60 -3.39
C PHE A 102 3.99 10.01 -3.92
N TYR A 103 4.06 10.11 -5.24
CA TYR A 103 3.90 11.37 -5.96
C TYR A 103 2.95 11.17 -7.16
N CYS A 104 2.12 12.16 -7.42
CA CYS A 104 1.34 12.24 -8.65
C CYS A 104 1.32 13.69 -9.15
N LEU A 105 1.00 13.87 -10.43
CA LEU A 105 1.03 15.19 -11.04
C LEU A 105 0.03 16.18 -10.42
N ALA A 106 -1.06 15.68 -9.84
CA ALA A 106 -2.03 16.53 -9.17
C ALA A 106 -1.42 17.30 -8.01
N LEU A 107 -0.37 16.78 -7.37
CA LEU A 107 0.31 17.45 -6.26
C LEU A 107 0.97 18.77 -6.73
N ASP A 108 1.50 18.79 -7.94
CA ASP A 108 2.12 19.98 -8.51
C ASP A 108 1.09 21.08 -8.80
N LEU A 109 -0.17 20.70 -8.93
CA LEU A 109 -1.28 21.61 -9.20
C LEU A 109 -2.04 22.00 -7.92
N GLY A 110 -1.48 21.66 -6.75
CA GLY A 110 -2.10 21.97 -5.47
C GLY A 110 -3.12 20.94 -5.01
N GLY A 111 -3.22 19.82 -5.71
CA GLY A 111 -4.10 18.72 -5.30
C GLY A 111 -3.45 17.81 -4.28
N GLU A 112 -4.19 16.81 -3.84
CA GLU A 112 -3.74 15.82 -2.87
C GLU A 112 -4.23 14.43 -3.29
N PHE A 113 -3.57 13.38 -2.77
CA PHE A 113 -4.13 12.04 -2.89
C PHE A 113 -5.42 11.94 -2.07
N GLU A 114 -6.41 11.28 -2.63
CA GLU A 114 -7.57 10.85 -1.87
C GLU A 114 -7.19 9.57 -1.14
N ILE A 115 -7.51 9.49 0.14
CA ILE A 115 -7.14 8.36 0.99
C ILE A 115 -8.41 7.69 1.49
N ALA A 116 -8.50 6.38 1.33
CA ALA A 116 -9.61 5.59 1.82
C ALA A 116 -9.09 4.42 2.66
N GLU A 117 -9.74 4.17 3.79
CA GLU A 117 -9.42 3.04 4.66
C GLU A 117 -10.66 2.18 4.78
N MET A 118 -10.49 0.87 4.59
CA MET A 118 -11.60 -0.08 4.67
C MET A 118 -11.22 -1.23 5.59
N GLU A 119 -12.02 -1.42 6.64
CA GLU A 119 -11.83 -2.54 7.55
C GLU A 119 -12.30 -3.84 6.91
N PHE A 120 -11.67 -4.93 7.30
CA PHE A 120 -12.08 -6.26 6.83
C PHE A 120 -12.10 -7.28 7.95
#